data_6467d201720c192a875a5b8f62ba9de8
#
_entry.id   6467d201720c192a875a5b8f62ba9de8
#
_cell.length_a   1.000
_cell.length_b   1.000
_cell.length_c   1.000
_cell.angle_alpha   90.00
_cell.angle_beta   90.00
_cell.angle_gamma   90.00
#
_symmetry.space_group_name_H-M   'P 1'
#
loop_
_entity.id
_entity.type
_entity.pdbx_description
1 polymer ?
#
loop_
_entity_poly.entity_id
_entity_poly.type
_entity_poly.pdbx_seq_one_letter_code
_entity_poly.pdbx_strand_id
1 'polypeptide(L)'
;VAREPKDTSIMLLSNAEPRDLPPLSSVKVPPVVPNGQGRTSFPYENLAFEGGGAKGYAYIGAVRVLEEEGIYPLNIRRVTGTSIGSMFAMFASLGVSSAYMEERIPADIESLAKDGSGGALGGFIRAARRKGMNPGQRLYDFLGEILEEVTGSADITFAQLHERCGRELAIPVTNVTRMMTEFCHIKTTPNMAVRVATRMSMSLPVLLQPISLRSVYDRVTGEANAELYVDGGLLCNNPTHVFDGWWLSTDPRDSFLRRLQPLDRASALYPRSARFSPANPRTLGFTLFAGEETDITRSWLEPGAEPPARPDTEAAREYAEKEKVRQRQSDMQRPIQRLLQRLDEHDVDSDGRISRDELRATLSDGSFSAQDTVLIFGTSDVDEIFEHMNADGGDTIEFGELLSFLETRGLDVTTSLVGFPARPPKNIVDFAMNLIEAVSRDLTRSNQTGDDRPRTIPISTDYVGTTTFNLVDADLQFMIESGRKHTKAFLDAHRAD
;
A
#
# COMPACT_ATOMS: atom_id res chain seq x y z
N VAL A 1 -24.41 -14.53 39.15
CA VAL A 1 -24.44 -14.97 37.77
C VAL A 1 -24.45 -13.72 36.90
N ALA A 2 -23.26 -13.20 36.54
CA ALA A 2 -23.13 -12.08 35.62
C ALA A 2 -23.56 -12.57 34.24
N ARG A 3 -24.56 -11.92 33.64
CA ARG A 3 -24.92 -12.14 32.22
C ARG A 3 -23.70 -11.70 31.39
N GLU A 4 -23.07 -12.65 30.70
CA GLU A 4 -22.13 -12.35 29.64
C GLU A 4 -22.78 -11.35 28.68
N PRO A 5 -22.13 -10.26 28.31
CA PRO A 5 -22.64 -9.41 27.25
C PRO A 5 -22.67 -10.26 25.99
N LYS A 6 -23.80 -10.28 25.30
CA LYS A 6 -23.92 -10.84 23.95
C LYS A 6 -23.06 -9.96 23.02
N ASP A 7 -21.77 -10.22 23.04
CA ASP A 7 -20.82 -9.60 22.14
C ASP A 7 -20.96 -10.29 20.79
N THR A 8 -21.64 -9.62 19.87
CA THR A 8 -21.80 -10.05 18.47
C THR A 8 -20.60 -9.59 17.61
N SER A 9 -19.44 -9.30 18.22
CA SER A 9 -18.18 -9.27 17.48
C SER A 9 -17.95 -10.66 16.89
N ILE A 10 -17.50 -10.72 15.63
CA ILE A 10 -17.20 -11.99 14.96
C ILE A 10 -16.08 -12.67 15.77
N MET A 11 -16.47 -13.51 16.70
CA MET A 11 -15.58 -14.27 17.56
C MET A 11 -15.27 -15.58 16.86
N LEU A 12 -14.25 -15.56 16.01
CA LEU A 12 -13.87 -16.71 15.23
C LEU A 12 -12.85 -17.54 16.01
N LEU A 13 -13.04 -18.86 15.98
CA LEU A 13 -12.01 -19.79 16.45
C LEU A 13 -10.83 -19.72 15.47
N SER A 14 -9.62 -19.55 15.99
CA SER A 14 -8.39 -19.50 15.18
C SER A 14 -8.11 -20.81 14.40
N ASN A 15 -8.83 -21.88 14.71
CA ASN A 15 -8.73 -23.19 14.06
C ASN A 15 -10.14 -23.75 13.88
N ALA A 16 -10.67 -23.65 12.68
CA ALA A 16 -11.78 -24.51 12.26
C ALA A 16 -11.25 -25.93 12.06
N GLU A 17 -11.99 -26.96 12.49
CA GLU A 17 -11.70 -28.31 12.02
C GLU A 17 -11.88 -28.32 10.50
N PRO A 18 -10.84 -28.70 9.73
CA PRO A 18 -10.95 -28.72 8.27
C PRO A 18 -12.08 -29.69 7.88
N ARG A 19 -13.06 -29.17 7.18
CA ARG A 19 -14.13 -30.00 6.61
C ARG A 19 -13.65 -30.60 5.29
N ASP A 20 -14.12 -31.79 4.95
CA ASP A 20 -13.89 -32.38 3.65
C ASP A 20 -14.42 -31.45 2.54
N LEU A 21 -13.60 -31.19 1.56
CA LEU A 21 -13.97 -30.36 0.43
C LEU A 21 -14.75 -31.19 -0.61
N PRO A 22 -15.81 -30.64 -1.22
CA PRO A 22 -16.51 -31.34 -2.28
C PRO A 22 -15.60 -31.51 -3.51
N PRO A 23 -15.89 -32.48 -4.42
CA PRO A 23 -15.08 -32.68 -5.62
C PRO A 23 -15.07 -31.44 -6.52
N LEU A 24 -13.96 -31.17 -7.22
CA LEU A 24 -13.84 -30.01 -8.12
C LEU A 24 -14.88 -29.98 -9.25
N SER A 25 -15.42 -31.15 -9.61
CA SER A 25 -16.51 -31.26 -10.60
C SER A 25 -17.83 -30.63 -10.15
N SER A 26 -17.97 -30.31 -8.88
CA SER A 26 -19.21 -29.70 -8.32
C SER A 26 -19.08 -28.20 -8.09
N VAL A 27 -17.91 -27.58 -8.30
CA VAL A 27 -17.74 -26.13 -8.15
C VAL A 27 -18.13 -25.39 -9.43
N LYS A 28 -18.62 -24.16 -9.28
CA LYS A 28 -19.10 -23.34 -10.41
C LYS A 28 -17.96 -22.89 -11.32
N VAL A 29 -16.83 -22.48 -10.73
CA VAL A 29 -15.65 -21.97 -11.42
C VAL A 29 -14.45 -22.74 -10.89
N PRO A 30 -13.96 -23.78 -11.59
CA PRO A 30 -12.82 -24.55 -11.09
C PRO A 30 -11.55 -23.69 -11.06
N PRO A 31 -10.72 -23.81 -10.00
CA PRO A 31 -9.46 -23.11 -9.91
C PRO A 31 -8.50 -23.57 -11.01
N VAL A 32 -7.68 -22.64 -11.53
CA VAL A 32 -6.60 -22.97 -12.45
C VAL A 32 -5.33 -23.23 -11.65
N VAL A 33 -4.84 -24.48 -11.68
CA VAL A 33 -3.64 -24.91 -10.95
C VAL A 33 -2.38 -24.52 -11.75
N PRO A 34 -1.34 -23.95 -11.13
CA PRO A 34 -0.09 -23.63 -11.81
C PRO A 34 0.63 -24.90 -12.25
N ASN A 35 1.03 -24.97 -13.50
CA ASN A 35 1.75 -26.12 -14.07
C ASN A 35 3.10 -25.73 -14.70
N GLY A 36 3.48 -24.46 -14.67
CA GLY A 36 4.70 -23.95 -15.24
C GLY A 36 4.75 -23.98 -16.79
N GLN A 37 3.60 -24.17 -17.45
CA GLN A 37 3.50 -24.25 -18.90
C GLN A 37 3.03 -22.91 -19.52
N GLY A 38 3.03 -21.82 -18.76
CA GLY A 38 2.81 -20.50 -19.30
C GLY A 38 3.88 -20.15 -20.33
N ARG A 39 3.45 -19.68 -21.50
CA ARG A 39 4.37 -19.26 -22.59
C ARG A 39 4.85 -17.84 -22.33
N THR A 40 5.76 -17.68 -21.37
CA THR A 40 6.31 -16.36 -21.03
C THR A 40 7.83 -16.42 -20.98
N SER A 41 8.48 -15.31 -21.35
CA SER A 41 9.92 -15.10 -21.13
C SER A 41 10.25 -14.53 -19.75
N PHE A 42 9.23 -14.12 -18.99
CA PHE A 42 9.42 -13.50 -17.68
C PHE A 42 9.61 -14.54 -16.57
N PRO A 43 10.51 -14.28 -15.59
CA PRO A 43 10.86 -15.26 -14.56
C PRO A 43 9.90 -15.26 -13.35
N TYR A 44 8.82 -14.49 -13.40
CA TYR A 44 7.97 -14.24 -12.24
C TYR A 44 7.14 -15.47 -11.83
N GLU A 45 7.24 -15.83 -10.55
CA GLU A 45 6.49 -16.91 -9.92
C GLU A 45 5.67 -16.43 -8.69
N ASN A 46 5.93 -15.22 -8.21
CA ASN A 46 5.25 -14.65 -7.06
C ASN A 46 4.65 -13.29 -7.40
N LEU A 47 3.45 -13.00 -6.86
CA LEU A 47 2.81 -11.69 -6.97
C LEU A 47 2.62 -11.08 -5.58
N ALA A 48 2.83 -9.76 -5.48
CA ALA A 48 2.62 -9.00 -4.25
C ALA A 48 1.78 -7.74 -4.54
N PHE A 49 0.65 -7.60 -3.86
CA PHE A 49 -0.31 -6.51 -4.03
C PHE A 49 -0.31 -5.58 -2.82
N GLU A 50 0.06 -4.31 -3.01
CA GLU A 50 0.00 -3.28 -1.97
C GLU A 50 -1.45 -2.99 -1.57
N GLY A 51 -1.67 -2.55 -0.31
CA GLY A 51 -2.94 -2.02 0.15
C GLY A 51 -3.23 -0.63 -0.44
N GLY A 52 -4.49 -0.33 -0.75
CA GLY A 52 -4.80 0.95 -1.39
C GLY A 52 -6.28 1.35 -1.45
N GLY A 53 -7.18 0.67 -0.76
CA GLY A 53 -8.61 0.98 -0.77
C GLY A 53 -9.20 1.00 -2.18
N ALA A 54 -9.89 2.08 -2.56
CA ALA A 54 -10.53 2.22 -3.87
C ALA A 54 -9.54 2.10 -5.06
N LYS A 55 -8.28 2.41 -4.87
CA LYS A 55 -7.24 2.28 -5.90
C LYS A 55 -7.07 0.86 -6.43
N GLY A 56 -7.50 -0.15 -5.67
CA GLY A 56 -7.31 -1.57 -5.99
C GLY A 56 -7.91 -2.02 -7.33
N TYR A 57 -8.90 -1.34 -7.88
CA TYR A 57 -9.45 -1.68 -9.21
C TYR A 57 -8.41 -1.69 -10.32
N ALA A 58 -7.32 -0.94 -10.18
CA ALA A 58 -6.21 -0.94 -11.12
C ALA A 58 -5.53 -2.32 -11.24
N TYR A 59 -5.61 -3.15 -10.20
CA TYR A 59 -5.08 -4.51 -10.26
C TYR A 59 -5.78 -5.43 -11.26
N ILE A 60 -7.05 -5.18 -11.58
CA ILE A 60 -7.77 -5.94 -12.63
C ILE A 60 -7.03 -5.78 -13.97
N GLY A 61 -6.68 -4.53 -14.33
CA GLY A 61 -5.92 -4.23 -15.54
C GLY A 61 -4.51 -4.82 -15.52
N ALA A 62 -3.85 -4.76 -14.36
CA ALA A 62 -2.53 -5.37 -14.19
C ALA A 62 -2.57 -6.90 -14.40
N VAL A 63 -3.51 -7.60 -13.75
CA VAL A 63 -3.68 -9.05 -13.91
C VAL A 63 -3.99 -9.42 -15.37
N ARG A 64 -4.81 -8.62 -16.08
CA ARG A 64 -5.11 -8.82 -17.50
C ARG A 64 -3.86 -8.83 -18.37
N VAL A 65 -2.92 -7.92 -18.13
CA VAL A 65 -1.63 -7.93 -18.84
C VAL A 65 -0.80 -9.17 -18.48
N LEU A 66 -0.79 -9.59 -17.21
CA LEU A 66 -0.10 -10.82 -16.85
C LEU A 66 -0.71 -12.07 -17.53
N GLU A 67 -2.01 -12.07 -17.79
CA GLU A 67 -2.69 -13.11 -18.58
C GLU A 67 -2.24 -13.05 -20.07
N GLU A 68 -2.25 -11.86 -20.67
CA GLU A 68 -1.82 -11.62 -22.05
C GLU A 68 -0.36 -12.06 -22.27
N GLU A 69 0.52 -11.81 -21.31
CA GLU A 69 1.94 -12.17 -21.35
C GLU A 69 2.23 -13.62 -20.88
N GLY A 70 1.21 -14.40 -20.55
CA GLY A 70 1.33 -15.80 -20.17
C GLY A 70 2.03 -16.02 -18.81
N ILE A 71 2.15 -14.99 -17.98
CA ILE A 71 2.70 -15.06 -16.63
C ILE A 71 1.66 -15.67 -15.68
N TYR A 72 0.45 -15.13 -15.69
CA TYR A 72 -0.67 -15.56 -14.86
C TYR A 72 -1.69 -16.33 -15.73
N PRO A 73 -2.35 -17.36 -15.19
CA PRO A 73 -2.17 -17.93 -13.85
C PRO A 73 -1.15 -19.06 -13.77
N LEU A 74 -0.62 -19.56 -14.89
CA LEU A 74 0.06 -20.87 -14.96
C LEU A 74 1.46 -20.88 -14.34
N ASN A 75 2.16 -19.76 -14.27
CA ASN A 75 3.50 -19.68 -13.67
C ASN A 75 3.48 -19.20 -12.22
N ILE A 76 2.39 -18.58 -11.76
CA ILE A 76 2.32 -18.02 -10.42
C ILE A 76 2.06 -19.11 -9.38
N ARG A 77 2.97 -19.22 -8.43
CA ARG A 77 2.98 -20.22 -7.34
C ARG A 77 2.67 -19.61 -5.98
N ARG A 78 3.04 -18.36 -5.75
CA ARG A 78 2.87 -17.69 -4.46
C ARG A 78 2.27 -16.31 -4.68
N VAL A 79 1.34 -15.93 -3.82
CA VAL A 79 0.68 -14.63 -3.88
C VAL A 79 0.55 -14.04 -2.48
N THR A 80 0.74 -12.73 -2.38
CA THR A 80 0.57 -12.00 -1.15
C THR A 80 -0.11 -10.66 -1.41
N GLY A 81 -0.78 -10.12 -0.41
CA GLY A 81 -1.38 -8.81 -0.53
C GLY A 81 -1.90 -8.32 0.80
N THR A 82 -2.01 -7.01 0.93
CA THR A 82 -2.44 -6.33 2.15
C THR A 82 -3.70 -5.52 1.89
N SER A 83 -4.62 -5.46 2.87
CA SER A 83 -5.88 -4.70 2.73
C SER A 83 -6.62 -5.10 1.45
N ILE A 84 -7.02 -4.15 0.60
CA ILE A 84 -7.61 -4.46 -0.70
C ILE A 84 -6.71 -5.40 -1.52
N GLY A 85 -5.40 -5.26 -1.43
CA GLY A 85 -4.44 -6.17 -2.08
C GLY A 85 -4.56 -7.61 -1.59
N SER A 86 -5.00 -7.85 -0.34
CA SER A 86 -5.25 -9.21 0.18
C SER A 86 -6.44 -9.87 -0.50
N MET A 87 -7.46 -9.10 -0.88
CA MET A 87 -8.58 -9.59 -1.68
C MET A 87 -8.11 -9.99 -3.08
N PHE A 88 -7.30 -9.16 -3.74
CA PHE A 88 -6.72 -9.51 -5.04
C PHE A 88 -5.75 -10.70 -4.95
N ALA A 89 -4.97 -10.80 -3.89
CA ALA A 89 -4.12 -11.98 -3.63
C ALA A 89 -4.97 -13.25 -3.42
N MET A 90 -6.11 -13.15 -2.74
CA MET A 90 -7.07 -14.25 -2.62
C MET A 90 -7.59 -14.68 -4.00
N PHE A 91 -8.08 -13.75 -4.83
CA PHE A 91 -8.49 -14.05 -6.20
C PHE A 91 -7.37 -14.69 -7.02
N ALA A 92 -6.16 -14.12 -6.95
CA ALA A 92 -5.02 -14.64 -7.68
C ALA A 92 -4.59 -16.04 -7.18
N SER A 93 -4.78 -16.34 -5.88
CA SER A 93 -4.51 -17.68 -5.34
C SER A 93 -5.48 -18.74 -5.85
N LEU A 94 -6.69 -18.34 -6.20
CA LEU A 94 -7.68 -19.20 -6.83
C LEU A 94 -7.39 -19.43 -8.33
N GLY A 95 -6.54 -18.60 -8.95
CA GLY A 95 -6.23 -18.67 -10.37
C GLY A 95 -7.37 -18.25 -11.30
N VAL A 96 -8.32 -17.47 -10.81
CA VAL A 96 -9.44 -16.94 -11.59
C VAL A 96 -9.00 -15.79 -12.49
N SER A 97 -9.68 -15.60 -13.62
CA SER A 97 -9.31 -14.59 -14.61
C SER A 97 -9.58 -13.15 -14.16
N SER A 98 -8.90 -12.18 -14.78
CA SER A 98 -9.17 -10.76 -14.61
C SER A 98 -10.61 -10.40 -14.97
N ALA A 99 -11.21 -11.07 -15.96
CA ALA A 99 -12.60 -10.90 -16.33
C ALA A 99 -13.55 -11.34 -15.20
N TYR A 100 -13.25 -12.47 -14.54
CA TYR A 100 -14.01 -12.92 -13.36
C TYR A 100 -13.87 -11.91 -12.20
N MET A 101 -12.68 -11.38 -11.96
CA MET A 101 -12.48 -10.34 -10.93
C MET A 101 -13.33 -9.10 -11.21
N GLU A 102 -13.32 -8.61 -12.47
CA GLU A 102 -14.09 -7.45 -12.90
C GLU A 102 -15.62 -7.68 -12.75
N GLU A 103 -16.09 -8.87 -13.07
CA GLU A 103 -17.52 -9.24 -12.93
C GLU A 103 -17.95 -9.34 -11.46
N ARG A 104 -17.09 -9.88 -10.58
CA ARG A 104 -17.47 -10.21 -9.21
C ARG A 104 -17.24 -9.07 -8.21
N ILE A 105 -16.24 -8.21 -8.45
CA ILE A 105 -15.95 -7.08 -7.55
C ILE A 105 -16.99 -5.98 -7.81
N PRO A 106 -17.82 -5.62 -6.81
CA PRO A 106 -18.87 -4.63 -7.02
C PRO A 106 -18.26 -3.25 -7.30
N ALA A 107 -18.87 -2.49 -8.21
CA ALA A 107 -18.45 -1.12 -8.52
C ALA A 107 -18.39 -0.22 -7.28
N ASP A 108 -19.29 -0.39 -6.34
CA ASP A 108 -19.29 0.24 -5.03
C ASP A 108 -18.71 -0.72 -3.97
N ILE A 109 -17.39 -0.86 -3.96
CA ILE A 109 -16.68 -1.67 -2.95
C ILE A 109 -16.88 -1.13 -1.52
N GLU A 110 -17.19 0.16 -1.40
CA GLU A 110 -17.47 0.80 -0.11
C GLU A 110 -18.72 0.20 0.54
N SER A 111 -19.71 -0.19 -0.25
CA SER A 111 -20.93 -0.83 0.26
C SER A 111 -20.65 -2.13 1.02
N LEU A 112 -19.57 -2.83 0.67
CA LEU A 112 -19.10 -4.00 1.42
C LEU A 112 -18.54 -3.62 2.80
N ALA A 113 -17.99 -2.42 2.93
CA ALA A 113 -17.40 -1.92 4.17
C ALA A 113 -18.40 -1.13 5.04
N LYS A 114 -19.42 -0.49 4.43
CA LYS A 114 -20.42 0.34 5.11
C LYS A 114 -21.72 -0.44 5.40
N ASP A 115 -21.65 -1.41 6.28
CA ASP A 115 -22.79 -2.24 6.68
C ASP A 115 -23.36 -1.88 8.08
N GLY A 116 -22.93 -0.78 8.64
CA GLY A 116 -23.40 -0.31 9.95
C GLY A 116 -24.76 0.39 9.89
N SER A 117 -25.65 0.09 10.83
CA SER A 117 -26.96 0.74 10.98
C SER A 117 -26.90 2.04 11.83
N GLY A 118 -27.94 2.89 11.72
CA GLY A 118 -28.09 4.07 12.60
C GLY A 118 -27.30 5.32 12.18
N GLY A 119 -26.86 5.42 10.94
CA GLY A 119 -26.19 6.60 10.40
C GLY A 119 -24.90 6.99 11.14
N ALA A 120 -24.51 8.27 11.04
CA ALA A 120 -23.28 8.78 11.64
C ALA A 120 -23.21 8.62 13.16
N LEU A 121 -24.33 8.89 13.87
CA LEU A 121 -24.39 8.75 15.33
C LEU A 121 -24.25 7.29 15.78
N GLY A 122 -24.93 6.37 15.08
CA GLY A 122 -24.79 4.92 15.33
C GLY A 122 -23.36 4.43 15.06
N GLY A 123 -22.73 4.94 14.01
CA GLY A 123 -21.32 4.69 13.69
C GLY A 123 -20.38 5.14 14.81
N PHE A 124 -20.55 6.36 15.29
CA PHE A 124 -19.74 6.90 16.40
C PHE A 124 -19.86 6.09 17.69
N ILE A 125 -21.11 5.72 18.08
CA ILE A 125 -21.34 4.87 19.26
C ILE A 125 -20.68 3.50 19.09
N ARG A 126 -20.73 2.91 17.89
CA ARG A 126 -20.05 1.63 17.61
C ARG A 126 -18.53 1.78 17.65
N ALA A 127 -17.97 2.85 17.08
CA ALA A 127 -16.53 3.10 17.14
C ALA A 127 -16.03 3.18 18.57
N ALA A 128 -16.76 3.88 19.45
CA ALA A 128 -16.41 3.99 20.87
C ALA A 128 -16.53 2.66 21.65
N ARG A 129 -17.52 1.83 21.31
CA ARG A 129 -17.80 0.59 22.05
C ARG A 129 -17.16 -0.66 21.44
N ARG A 130 -17.08 -0.71 20.11
CA ARG A 130 -16.64 -1.88 19.33
C ARG A 130 -15.38 -1.62 18.49
N LYS A 131 -14.73 -0.47 18.68
CA LYS A 131 -13.47 -0.06 18.04
C LYS A 131 -13.56 0.09 16.52
N GLY A 132 -14.78 0.19 15.95
CA GLY A 132 -15.01 0.39 14.53
C GLY A 132 -16.45 0.78 14.22
N MET A 133 -16.64 1.62 13.20
CA MET A 133 -17.96 2.15 12.83
C MET A 133 -18.87 1.10 12.18
N ASN A 134 -18.28 0.17 11.42
CA ASN A 134 -19.01 -0.83 10.66
C ASN A 134 -18.59 -2.25 11.06
N PRO A 135 -19.53 -3.21 11.15
CA PRO A 135 -19.21 -4.61 11.45
C PRO A 135 -18.34 -5.28 10.39
N GLY A 136 -18.53 -4.98 9.10
CA GLY A 136 -17.85 -5.60 7.97
C GLY A 136 -18.32 -7.02 7.69
N GLN A 137 -19.59 -7.33 8.05
CA GLN A 137 -20.17 -8.63 7.80
C GLN A 137 -20.40 -8.87 6.31
N ARG A 138 -20.85 -7.84 5.55
CA ARG A 138 -21.04 -7.94 4.11
C ARG A 138 -19.75 -8.30 3.39
N LEU A 139 -18.64 -7.68 3.79
CA LEU A 139 -17.33 -8.01 3.24
C LEU A 139 -16.96 -9.46 3.55
N TYR A 140 -17.17 -9.91 4.78
CA TYR A 140 -16.88 -11.27 5.19
C TYR A 140 -17.70 -12.30 4.41
N ASP A 141 -18.99 -12.03 4.18
CA ASP A 141 -19.90 -12.89 3.42
C ASP A 141 -19.50 -12.92 1.94
N PHE A 142 -19.20 -11.77 1.34
CA PHE A 142 -18.70 -11.65 -0.04
C PHE A 142 -17.44 -12.49 -0.28
N LEU A 143 -16.44 -12.38 0.62
CA LEU A 143 -15.23 -13.19 0.53
C LEU A 143 -15.55 -14.69 0.61
N GLY A 144 -16.50 -15.06 1.46
CA GLY A 144 -16.96 -16.44 1.60
C GLY A 144 -17.66 -16.96 0.33
N GLU A 145 -18.53 -16.16 -0.28
CA GLU A 145 -19.21 -16.50 -1.54
C GLU A 145 -18.24 -16.82 -2.67
N ILE A 146 -17.21 -15.98 -2.85
CA ILE A 146 -16.16 -16.18 -3.85
C ILE A 146 -15.40 -17.48 -3.60
N LEU A 147 -14.98 -17.72 -2.36
CA LEU A 147 -14.26 -18.94 -2.00
C LEU A 147 -15.12 -20.19 -2.20
N GLU A 148 -16.40 -20.15 -1.81
CA GLU A 148 -17.33 -21.26 -2.01
C GLU A 148 -17.58 -21.54 -3.49
N GLU A 149 -17.75 -20.51 -4.30
CA GLU A 149 -18.00 -20.63 -5.73
C GLU A 149 -16.85 -21.33 -6.47
N VAL A 150 -15.60 -21.06 -6.07
CA VAL A 150 -14.38 -21.57 -6.74
C VAL A 150 -13.86 -22.85 -6.10
N THR A 151 -13.99 -22.98 -4.78
CA THR A 151 -13.38 -24.11 -4.04
C THR A 151 -14.39 -25.07 -3.43
N GLY A 152 -15.67 -24.69 -3.38
CA GLY A 152 -16.72 -25.45 -2.72
C GLY A 152 -16.78 -25.27 -1.20
N SER A 153 -16.02 -24.30 -0.65
CA SER A 153 -16.07 -24.00 0.78
C SER A 153 -15.79 -22.53 1.05
N ALA A 154 -16.71 -21.84 1.70
CA ALA A 154 -16.53 -20.49 2.17
C ALA A 154 -15.40 -20.37 3.23
N ASP A 155 -15.18 -21.45 3.99
CA ASP A 155 -14.19 -21.53 5.09
C ASP A 155 -12.93 -22.32 4.72
N ILE A 156 -12.59 -22.40 3.42
CA ILE A 156 -11.36 -23.07 3.01
C ILE A 156 -10.16 -22.53 3.77
N THR A 157 -9.35 -23.45 4.33
CA THR A 157 -8.16 -23.08 5.09
C THR A 157 -6.95 -22.84 4.18
N PHE A 158 -5.87 -22.20 4.69
CA PHE A 158 -4.64 -22.02 3.91
C PHE A 158 -4.04 -23.34 3.43
N ALA A 159 -4.07 -24.39 4.25
CA ALA A 159 -3.60 -25.73 3.86
C ALA A 159 -4.45 -26.32 2.74
N GLN A 160 -5.79 -26.28 2.88
CA GLN A 160 -6.71 -26.77 1.87
C GLN A 160 -6.65 -25.97 0.56
N LEU A 161 -6.48 -24.64 0.65
CA LEU A 161 -6.31 -23.81 -0.53
C LEU A 161 -5.04 -24.18 -1.30
N HIS A 162 -3.92 -24.38 -0.59
CA HIS A 162 -2.69 -24.82 -1.21
C HIS A 162 -2.84 -26.19 -1.89
N GLU A 163 -3.46 -27.16 -1.21
CA GLU A 163 -3.72 -28.49 -1.77
C GLU A 163 -4.61 -28.43 -3.02
N ARG A 164 -5.66 -27.61 -2.99
CA ARG A 164 -6.66 -27.52 -4.05
C ARG A 164 -6.23 -26.66 -5.25
N CYS A 165 -5.57 -25.54 -4.98
CA CYS A 165 -5.21 -24.55 -6.00
C CYS A 165 -3.73 -24.57 -6.38
N GLY A 166 -2.89 -25.33 -5.68
CA GLY A 166 -1.46 -25.43 -5.95
C GLY A 166 -0.67 -24.15 -5.68
N ARG A 167 -1.26 -23.17 -4.94
CA ARG A 167 -0.63 -21.88 -4.64
C ARG A 167 -0.53 -21.64 -3.15
N GLU A 168 0.54 -20.97 -2.76
CA GLU A 168 0.72 -20.44 -1.41
C GLU A 168 0.15 -19.01 -1.37
N LEU A 169 -0.73 -18.73 -0.41
CA LEU A 169 -1.25 -17.42 -0.11
C LEU A 169 -0.65 -16.93 1.20
N ALA A 170 -0.15 -15.68 1.23
CA ALA A 170 0.30 -15.02 2.44
C ALA A 170 -0.46 -13.69 2.62
N ILE A 171 -1.03 -13.48 3.79
CA ILE A 171 -1.79 -12.28 4.11
C ILE A 171 -1.20 -11.62 5.36
N PRO A 172 -0.56 -10.43 5.23
CA PRO A 172 -0.14 -9.64 6.36
C PRO A 172 -1.34 -9.10 7.14
N VAL A 173 -1.25 -9.16 8.47
CA VAL A 173 -2.23 -8.62 9.39
C VAL A 173 -1.52 -7.93 10.55
N THR A 174 -2.13 -6.92 11.15
CA THR A 174 -1.59 -6.27 12.35
C THR A 174 -2.26 -6.82 13.59
N ASN A 175 -1.51 -7.50 14.44
CA ASN A 175 -1.94 -7.91 15.76
C ASN A 175 -1.71 -6.75 16.74
N VAL A 176 -2.80 -6.04 17.09
CA VAL A 176 -2.74 -4.87 17.98
C VAL A 176 -2.45 -5.27 19.42
N THR A 177 -2.87 -6.47 19.84
CA THR A 177 -2.64 -6.97 21.20
C THR A 177 -1.16 -7.28 21.43
N ARG A 178 -0.47 -7.78 20.40
CA ARG A 178 0.97 -8.09 20.42
C ARG A 178 1.85 -6.99 19.83
N MET A 179 1.25 -5.95 19.23
CA MET A 179 1.95 -4.82 18.61
C MET A 179 2.95 -5.27 17.53
N MET A 180 2.52 -6.18 16.65
CA MET A 180 3.39 -6.74 15.62
C MET A 180 2.64 -7.10 14.34
N THR A 181 3.39 -7.21 13.23
CA THR A 181 2.90 -7.82 11.99
C THR A 181 2.92 -9.34 12.13
N GLU A 182 1.81 -9.97 11.78
CA GLU A 182 1.73 -11.42 11.57
C GLU A 182 1.40 -11.71 10.10
N PHE A 183 1.83 -12.86 9.63
CA PHE A 183 1.58 -13.33 8.26
C PHE A 183 0.74 -14.59 8.34
N CYS A 184 -0.53 -14.51 7.88
CA CYS A 184 -1.37 -15.69 7.74
C CYS A 184 -0.94 -16.46 6.48
N HIS A 185 -0.46 -17.67 6.66
CA HIS A 185 0.14 -18.49 5.61
C HIS A 185 0.07 -19.99 5.97
N ILE A 186 0.19 -20.86 5.00
CA ILE A 186 0.22 -22.32 5.23
C ILE A 186 1.26 -22.74 6.29
N LYS A 187 2.39 -22.02 6.37
CA LYS A 187 3.45 -22.31 7.35
C LYS A 187 3.15 -21.83 8.76
N THR A 188 2.37 -20.74 8.91
CA THR A 188 2.12 -20.07 10.21
C THR A 188 0.72 -20.35 10.76
N THR A 189 -0.27 -20.39 9.89
CA THR A 189 -1.69 -20.55 10.25
C THR A 189 -2.41 -21.50 9.28
N PRO A 190 -1.95 -22.78 9.12
CA PRO A 190 -2.45 -23.69 8.11
C PRO A 190 -3.96 -23.95 8.19
N ASN A 191 -4.51 -23.96 9.40
CA ASN A 191 -5.93 -24.25 9.67
C ASN A 191 -6.83 -23.00 9.78
N MET A 192 -6.28 -21.81 9.55
CA MET A 192 -7.09 -20.59 9.51
C MET A 192 -7.87 -20.52 8.20
N ALA A 193 -9.15 -20.12 8.26
CA ALA A 193 -9.93 -19.86 7.07
C ALA A 193 -9.40 -18.62 6.32
N VAL A 194 -9.25 -18.72 5.00
CA VAL A 194 -8.71 -17.65 4.16
C VAL A 194 -9.54 -16.37 4.26
N ARG A 195 -10.90 -16.48 4.27
CA ARG A 195 -11.76 -15.29 4.40
C ARG A 195 -11.56 -14.55 5.72
N VAL A 196 -11.20 -15.26 6.80
CA VAL A 196 -10.90 -14.63 8.10
C VAL A 196 -9.65 -13.77 8.00
N ALA A 197 -8.56 -14.32 7.46
CA ALA A 197 -7.31 -13.59 7.27
C ALA A 197 -7.47 -12.39 6.34
N THR A 198 -8.19 -12.57 5.22
CA THR A 198 -8.48 -11.47 4.28
C THR A 198 -9.31 -10.38 4.96
N ARG A 199 -10.36 -10.76 5.71
CA ARG A 199 -11.18 -9.80 6.47
C ARG A 199 -10.39 -9.09 7.56
N MET A 200 -9.45 -9.77 8.25
CA MET A 200 -8.52 -9.13 9.21
C MET A 200 -7.67 -8.08 8.50
N SER A 201 -7.02 -8.47 7.39
CA SER A 201 -6.14 -7.57 6.63
C SER A 201 -6.88 -6.37 6.02
N MET A 202 -8.19 -6.44 5.83
CA MET A 202 -9.04 -5.35 5.35
C MET A 202 -9.73 -4.57 6.48
N SER A 203 -9.43 -4.87 7.76
CA SER A 203 -10.04 -4.19 8.92
C SER A 203 -9.42 -2.84 9.18
N LEU A 204 -9.62 -1.87 8.29
CA LEU A 204 -9.09 -0.52 8.45
C LEU A 204 -9.59 0.08 9.77
N PRO A 205 -8.69 0.44 10.71
CA PRO A 205 -9.07 0.95 12.02
C PRO A 205 -10.02 2.15 11.92
N VAL A 206 -10.92 2.28 12.89
CA VAL A 206 -12.01 3.27 12.93
C VAL A 206 -13.12 2.95 11.93
N LEU A 207 -12.83 2.64 10.67
CA LEU A 207 -13.85 2.36 9.65
C LEU A 207 -14.51 1.01 9.87
N LEU A 208 -13.73 -0.05 10.07
CA LEU A 208 -14.22 -1.42 10.29
C LEU A 208 -13.86 -1.91 11.70
N GLN A 209 -14.73 -2.72 12.25
CA GLN A 209 -14.45 -3.37 13.54
C GLN A 209 -13.28 -4.35 13.38
N PRO A 210 -12.35 -4.37 14.36
CA PRO A 210 -11.28 -5.35 14.39
C PRO A 210 -11.85 -6.76 14.52
N ILE A 211 -11.11 -7.74 14.03
CA ILE A 211 -11.43 -9.15 14.23
C ILE A 211 -10.79 -9.60 15.55
N SER A 212 -11.60 -10.25 16.38
CA SER A 212 -11.15 -10.83 17.65
C SER A 212 -11.00 -12.34 17.47
N LEU A 213 -9.77 -12.85 17.69
CA LEU A 213 -9.51 -14.28 17.69
C LEU A 213 -9.17 -14.75 19.09
N ARG A 214 -9.74 -15.89 19.51
CA ARG A 214 -9.28 -16.57 20.71
C ARG A 214 -7.91 -17.18 20.47
N SER A 215 -6.92 -16.75 21.22
CA SER A 215 -5.59 -17.35 21.22
C SER A 215 -5.66 -18.81 21.69
N VAL A 216 -4.76 -19.66 21.14
CA VAL A 216 -4.53 -21.02 21.66
C VAL A 216 -4.14 -20.97 23.17
N TYR A 217 -3.55 -19.86 23.62
CA TYR A 217 -3.20 -19.59 25.00
C TYR A 217 -4.41 -19.59 25.94
N ASP A 218 -5.57 -19.10 25.50
CA ASP A 218 -6.79 -19.08 26.31
C ASP A 218 -7.29 -20.48 26.69
N ARG A 219 -7.00 -21.48 25.88
CA ARG A 219 -7.35 -22.89 26.18
C ARG A 219 -6.50 -23.49 27.28
N VAL A 220 -5.29 -22.99 27.47
CA VAL A 220 -4.33 -23.47 28.45
C VAL A 220 -4.42 -22.73 29.78
N THR A 221 -4.63 -21.40 29.71
CA THR A 221 -4.65 -20.53 30.90
C THR A 221 -6.06 -20.32 31.45
N GLY A 222 -7.10 -20.62 30.67
CA GLY A 222 -8.49 -20.36 31.04
C GLY A 222 -8.87 -18.86 31.05
N GLU A 223 -7.97 -17.97 30.64
CA GLU A 223 -8.21 -16.55 30.52
C GLU A 223 -8.84 -16.21 29.16
N ALA A 224 -9.89 -15.39 29.17
CA ALA A 224 -10.63 -15.00 27.96
C ALA A 224 -9.96 -13.82 27.25
N ASN A 225 -8.65 -13.90 26.98
CA ASN A 225 -7.90 -12.85 26.30
C ASN A 225 -7.90 -13.09 24.78
N ALA A 226 -8.86 -12.47 24.10
CA ALA A 226 -8.87 -12.49 22.66
C ALA A 226 -7.83 -11.51 22.08
N GLU A 227 -7.07 -11.97 21.09
CA GLU A 227 -6.17 -11.11 20.33
C GLU A 227 -6.95 -10.31 19.29
N LEU A 228 -6.62 -9.02 19.15
CA LEU A 228 -7.28 -8.10 18.22
C LEU A 228 -6.45 -7.89 16.98
N TYR A 229 -7.07 -8.07 15.83
CA TYR A 229 -6.44 -7.92 14.52
C TYR A 229 -7.10 -6.80 13.73
N VAL A 230 -6.27 -5.97 13.11
CA VAL A 230 -6.65 -4.89 12.21
C VAL A 230 -5.90 -5.00 10.89
N ASP A 231 -6.15 -4.04 10.01
CA ASP A 231 -5.57 -3.98 8.66
C ASP A 231 -4.05 -4.15 8.68
N GLY A 232 -3.56 -5.03 7.83
CA GLY A 232 -2.14 -5.28 7.66
C GLY A 232 -1.37 -4.04 7.17
N GLY A 233 -2.06 -3.13 6.48
CA GLY A 233 -1.50 -1.89 5.96
C GLY A 233 -0.97 -0.95 7.03
N LEU A 234 -1.36 -1.11 8.28
CA LEU A 234 -0.79 -0.33 9.38
C LEU A 234 0.72 -0.57 9.53
N LEU A 235 1.18 -1.83 9.45
CA LEU A 235 2.58 -2.19 9.67
C LEU A 235 3.29 -2.79 8.43
N CYS A 236 2.55 -3.29 7.43
CA CYS A 236 3.10 -3.94 6.23
C CYS A 236 2.17 -3.69 5.04
N ASN A 237 2.12 -2.44 4.53
CA ASN A 237 1.22 -2.08 3.43
C ASN A 237 1.69 -2.61 2.08
N ASN A 238 3.01 -2.58 1.81
CA ASN A 238 3.60 -3.17 0.62
C ASN A 238 4.33 -4.48 0.97
N PRO A 239 3.74 -5.65 0.68
CA PRO A 239 4.27 -6.94 1.08
C PRO A 239 5.24 -7.57 0.06
N THR A 240 5.90 -6.81 -0.80
CA THR A 240 6.78 -7.33 -1.87
C THR A 240 7.87 -8.27 -1.34
N HIS A 241 8.33 -8.05 -0.11
CA HIS A 241 9.36 -8.86 0.54
C HIS A 241 8.88 -10.18 1.15
N VAL A 242 7.58 -10.43 1.22
CA VAL A 242 7.01 -11.51 2.04
C VAL A 242 7.51 -12.90 1.63
N PHE A 243 7.87 -13.09 0.37
CA PHE A 243 8.47 -14.33 -0.14
C PHE A 243 10.00 -14.25 -0.34
N ASP A 244 10.63 -13.27 0.29
CA ASP A 244 12.07 -13.17 0.37
C ASP A 244 12.60 -14.02 1.53
N GLY A 245 13.87 -14.43 1.46
CA GLY A 245 14.51 -15.19 2.51
C GLY A 245 13.79 -16.49 2.89
N TRP A 246 13.79 -16.80 4.20
CA TRP A 246 13.38 -18.10 4.70
C TRP A 246 12.08 -18.10 5.53
N TRP A 247 11.59 -16.95 5.94
CA TRP A 247 10.52 -16.85 6.96
C TRP A 247 9.23 -17.58 6.57
N LEU A 248 8.75 -17.38 5.34
CA LEU A 248 7.57 -18.07 4.81
C LEU A 248 7.91 -19.20 3.83
N SER A 249 9.20 -19.54 3.66
CA SER A 249 9.61 -20.69 2.85
C SER A 249 9.00 -21.96 3.42
N THR A 250 8.42 -22.79 2.56
CA THR A 250 7.88 -24.13 2.89
C THR A 250 8.92 -25.24 2.77
N ASP A 251 10.16 -24.89 2.40
CA ASP A 251 11.28 -25.85 2.39
C ASP A 251 11.52 -26.40 3.82
N PRO A 252 11.61 -27.73 4.02
CA PRO A 252 11.89 -28.32 5.33
C PRO A 252 13.17 -27.80 6.00
N ARG A 253 14.16 -27.35 5.21
CA ARG A 253 15.40 -26.75 5.73
C ARG A 253 15.14 -25.40 6.41
N ASP A 254 14.07 -24.71 6.02
CA ASP A 254 13.66 -23.42 6.56
C ASP A 254 12.60 -23.55 7.67
N SER A 255 12.39 -24.73 8.22
CA SER A 255 11.44 -24.93 9.32
C SER A 255 11.82 -24.07 10.53
N PHE A 256 10.81 -23.55 11.25
CA PHE A 256 11.03 -22.79 12.49
C PHE A 256 11.83 -23.59 13.52
N LEU A 257 11.63 -24.90 13.59
CA LEU A 257 12.40 -25.76 14.48
C LEU A 257 13.91 -25.66 14.23
N ARG A 258 14.33 -25.50 12.98
CA ARG A 258 15.75 -25.37 12.62
C ARG A 258 16.26 -23.94 12.71
N ARG A 259 15.49 -23.01 12.17
CA ARG A 259 15.90 -21.59 12.03
C ARG A 259 15.86 -20.80 13.33
N LEU A 260 15.04 -21.20 14.30
CA LEU A 260 14.95 -20.55 15.61
C LEU A 260 15.93 -21.09 16.65
N GLN A 261 16.81 -22.02 16.29
CA GLN A 261 17.83 -22.55 17.19
C GLN A 261 19.17 -21.82 17.02
N PRO A 262 19.88 -21.55 18.13
CA PRO A 262 19.41 -21.67 19.52
C PRO A 262 18.45 -20.53 19.90
N LEU A 263 17.46 -20.81 20.75
CA LEU A 263 16.39 -19.87 21.13
C LEU A 263 16.90 -18.60 21.86
N ASP A 264 18.04 -18.68 22.54
CA ASP A 264 18.66 -17.53 23.20
C ASP A 264 19.14 -16.43 22.24
N ARG A 265 19.26 -16.76 20.95
CA ARG A 265 19.60 -15.82 19.86
C ARG A 265 18.39 -15.35 19.04
N ALA A 266 17.17 -15.67 19.46
CA ALA A 266 15.96 -15.32 18.72
C ALA A 266 15.84 -13.80 18.46
N SER A 267 16.40 -12.95 19.34
CA SER A 267 16.46 -11.50 19.13
C SER A 267 17.23 -11.08 17.87
N ALA A 268 18.19 -11.89 17.41
CA ALA A 268 18.91 -11.65 16.16
C ALA A 268 18.02 -11.79 14.91
N LEU A 269 16.84 -12.40 15.05
CA LEU A 269 15.85 -12.54 13.98
C LEU A 269 14.85 -11.39 13.93
N TYR A 270 14.92 -10.46 14.87
CA TYR A 270 14.01 -9.31 14.90
C TYR A 270 14.15 -8.40 13.67
N PRO A 271 15.36 -8.07 13.18
CA PRO A 271 15.50 -7.30 11.96
C PRO A 271 14.85 -8.01 10.76
N ARG A 272 14.15 -7.24 9.92
CA ARG A 272 13.51 -7.75 8.70
C ARG A 272 14.52 -8.51 7.83
N SER A 273 15.70 -7.96 7.62
CA SER A 273 16.77 -8.56 6.80
C SER A 273 17.18 -9.96 7.25
N ALA A 274 17.11 -10.26 8.55
CA ALA A 274 17.45 -11.60 9.07
C ALA A 274 16.41 -12.68 8.68
N ARG A 275 15.20 -12.28 8.32
CA ARG A 275 14.08 -13.17 7.99
C ARG A 275 13.74 -13.18 6.49
N PHE A 276 13.84 -12.02 5.85
CA PHE A 276 13.37 -11.76 4.49
C PHE A 276 14.51 -11.31 3.55
N SER A 277 15.70 -11.87 3.70
CA SER A 277 16.83 -11.64 2.80
C SER A 277 17.44 -12.98 2.40
N PRO A 278 17.96 -13.13 1.18
CA PRO A 278 17.99 -12.14 0.10
C PRO A 278 16.65 -11.92 -0.57
N ALA A 279 16.54 -10.80 -1.31
CA ALA A 279 15.40 -10.51 -2.16
C ALA A 279 15.19 -11.60 -3.21
N ASN A 280 13.94 -11.98 -3.47
CA ASN A 280 13.58 -12.97 -4.47
C ASN A 280 13.30 -12.32 -5.83
N PRO A 281 14.17 -12.46 -6.84
CA PRO A 281 14.00 -11.81 -8.13
C PRO A 281 12.80 -12.34 -8.93
N ARG A 282 12.18 -13.44 -8.50
CA ARG A 282 10.96 -13.99 -9.12
C ARG A 282 9.68 -13.39 -8.54
N THR A 283 9.79 -12.41 -7.65
CA THR A 283 8.64 -11.69 -7.12
C THR A 283 8.36 -10.44 -7.95
N LEU A 284 7.12 -10.27 -8.38
CA LEU A 284 6.61 -9.07 -9.01
C LEU A 284 5.64 -8.39 -8.05
N GLY A 285 6.00 -7.20 -7.58
CA GLY A 285 5.19 -6.36 -6.72
C GLY A 285 4.40 -5.32 -7.50
N PHE A 286 3.29 -4.88 -6.93
CA PHE A 286 2.51 -3.76 -7.42
C PHE A 286 2.34 -2.73 -6.33
N THR A 287 2.56 -1.45 -6.65
CA THR A 287 2.29 -0.33 -5.76
C THR A 287 1.31 0.64 -6.42
N LEU A 288 0.41 1.23 -5.62
CA LEU A 288 -0.65 2.11 -6.07
C LEU A 288 -0.44 3.52 -5.51
N PHE A 289 -0.48 4.54 -6.36
CA PHE A 289 -0.38 5.92 -5.90
C PHE A 289 -1.34 6.85 -6.66
N ALA A 290 -1.96 7.77 -5.94
CA ALA A 290 -2.75 8.85 -6.51
C ALA A 290 -1.85 10.04 -6.85
N GLY A 291 -2.30 10.93 -7.73
CA GLY A 291 -1.53 12.09 -8.17
C GLY A 291 -1.18 13.09 -7.07
N GLU A 292 -1.92 13.08 -5.95
CA GLU A 292 -1.59 13.89 -4.76
C GLU A 292 -0.63 13.21 -3.79
N GLU A 293 -0.28 11.96 -4.03
CA GLU A 293 0.66 11.19 -3.22
C GLU A 293 2.08 11.43 -3.73
N THR A 294 2.60 12.65 -3.49
CA THR A 294 4.02 12.92 -3.73
C THR A 294 4.82 12.12 -2.72
N ASP A 295 5.44 11.05 -3.18
CA ASP A 295 6.30 10.21 -2.36
C ASP A 295 7.63 10.05 -3.09
N ILE A 296 8.72 10.55 -2.50
CA ILE A 296 10.07 10.40 -3.07
C ILE A 296 10.38 8.93 -3.32
N THR A 297 9.95 8.03 -2.44
CA THR A 297 10.15 6.59 -2.62
C THR A 297 9.44 6.07 -3.86
N ARG A 298 8.25 6.61 -4.19
CA ARG A 298 7.50 6.23 -5.39
C ARG A 298 8.07 6.86 -6.66
N SER A 299 8.58 8.08 -6.58
CA SER A 299 9.30 8.71 -7.69
C SER A 299 10.62 8.01 -8.00
N TRP A 300 11.12 7.23 -7.05
CA TRP A 300 12.33 6.44 -7.17
C TRP A 300 12.10 5.10 -7.89
N LEU A 301 10.85 4.61 -7.93
CA LEU A 301 10.48 3.49 -8.78
C LEU A 301 10.55 3.91 -10.25
N GLU A 302 10.86 2.97 -11.12
CA GLU A 302 10.92 3.29 -12.55
C GLU A 302 9.58 3.85 -13.01
N PRO A 303 9.58 5.01 -13.72
CA PRO A 303 8.35 5.60 -14.18
C PRO A 303 7.63 4.61 -15.12
N GLY A 304 6.39 4.28 -14.75
CA GLY A 304 5.49 3.56 -15.64
C GLY A 304 5.01 4.46 -16.79
N ALA A 305 4.04 3.98 -17.53
CA ALA A 305 3.34 4.80 -18.51
C ALA A 305 2.59 5.96 -17.82
N GLU A 306 2.28 6.99 -18.59
CA GLU A 306 1.32 7.97 -18.11
C GLU A 306 -0.08 7.36 -18.01
N PRO A 307 -0.88 7.78 -17.00
CA PRO A 307 -2.25 7.32 -16.87
C PRO A 307 -3.06 7.65 -18.14
N PRO A 308 -4.20 6.99 -18.39
CA PRO A 308 -5.10 7.36 -19.46
C PRO A 308 -5.70 8.77 -19.26
N ALA A 309 -6.32 9.33 -20.30
CA ALA A 309 -7.04 10.59 -20.19
C ALA A 309 -8.17 10.45 -19.14
N ARG A 310 -8.31 11.45 -18.28
CA ARG A 310 -9.36 11.47 -17.25
C ARG A 310 -10.75 11.49 -17.88
N PRO A 311 -11.69 10.67 -17.44
CA PRO A 311 -13.08 10.74 -17.87
C PRO A 311 -13.76 12.00 -17.32
N ASP A 312 -14.89 12.38 -17.94
CA ASP A 312 -15.71 13.51 -17.44
C ASP A 312 -16.66 13.02 -16.33
N THR A 313 -16.11 12.79 -15.14
CA THR A 313 -16.83 12.35 -13.94
C THR A 313 -16.77 13.42 -12.84
N GLU A 314 -17.63 13.30 -11.83
CA GLU A 314 -17.61 14.20 -10.68
C GLU A 314 -16.28 14.13 -9.93
N ALA A 315 -15.78 12.91 -9.68
CA ALA A 315 -14.50 12.67 -8.99
C ALA A 315 -13.32 13.31 -9.75
N ALA A 316 -13.26 13.13 -11.07
CA ALA A 316 -12.20 13.72 -11.91
C ALA A 316 -12.27 15.26 -11.93
N ARG A 317 -13.48 15.83 -12.00
CA ARG A 317 -13.68 17.30 -11.97
C ARG A 317 -13.31 17.90 -10.62
N GLU A 318 -13.75 17.29 -9.52
CA GLU A 318 -13.38 17.76 -8.17
C GLU A 318 -11.86 17.72 -7.95
N TYR A 319 -11.21 16.68 -8.43
CA TYR A 319 -9.75 16.59 -8.37
C TYR A 319 -9.07 17.67 -9.19
N ALA A 320 -9.53 17.92 -10.43
CA ALA A 320 -8.98 18.95 -11.31
C ALA A 320 -9.08 20.36 -10.70
N GLU A 321 -10.18 20.68 -9.98
CA GLU A 321 -10.29 21.95 -9.27
C GLU A 321 -9.29 22.04 -8.09
N LYS A 322 -9.13 20.98 -7.33
CA LYS A 322 -8.13 20.93 -6.26
C LYS A 322 -6.70 21.00 -6.82
N GLU A 323 -6.45 20.38 -7.95
CA GLU A 323 -5.17 20.40 -8.66
C GLU A 323 -4.79 21.80 -9.13
N LYS A 324 -5.74 22.59 -9.67
CA LYS A 324 -5.50 24.00 -10.04
C LYS A 324 -5.04 24.84 -8.84
N VAL A 325 -5.63 24.61 -7.67
CA VAL A 325 -5.21 25.30 -6.44
C VAL A 325 -3.79 24.89 -6.03
N ARG A 326 -3.50 23.59 -6.10
CA ARG A 326 -2.16 23.05 -5.81
C ARG A 326 -1.11 23.49 -6.81
N GLN A 327 -1.44 23.55 -8.11
CA GLN A 327 -0.54 24.05 -9.14
C GLN A 327 -0.09 25.48 -8.85
N ARG A 328 -1.01 26.35 -8.40
CA ARG A 328 -0.65 27.71 -7.99
C ARG A 328 0.34 27.74 -6.81
N GLN A 329 0.24 26.76 -5.90
CA GLN A 329 1.23 26.58 -4.82
C GLN A 329 2.53 25.96 -5.34
N SER A 330 2.46 24.98 -6.26
CA SER A 330 3.64 24.36 -6.87
C SER A 330 4.36 25.27 -7.87
N ASP A 331 3.69 26.28 -8.43
CA ASP A 331 4.33 27.29 -9.28
C ASP A 331 5.40 28.09 -8.52
N MET A 332 5.32 28.14 -7.19
CA MET A 332 6.39 28.66 -6.34
C MET A 332 7.46 27.61 -5.98
N GLN A 333 7.07 26.35 -5.87
CA GLN A 333 8.01 25.26 -5.48
C GLN A 333 9.04 24.94 -6.57
N ARG A 334 8.62 24.90 -7.85
CA ARG A 334 9.53 24.64 -8.98
C ARG A 334 10.67 25.65 -9.11
N PRO A 335 10.42 26.97 -9.04
CA PRO A 335 11.48 27.97 -8.99
C PRO A 335 12.46 27.76 -7.82
N ILE A 336 11.95 27.37 -6.64
CA ILE A 336 12.79 27.13 -5.46
C ILE A 336 13.63 25.87 -5.63
N GLN A 337 13.07 24.78 -6.15
CA GLN A 337 13.86 23.59 -6.45
C GLN A 337 14.99 23.89 -7.44
N ARG A 338 14.70 24.69 -8.48
CA ARG A 338 15.75 25.16 -9.40
C ARG A 338 16.78 26.04 -8.73
N LEU A 339 16.34 26.94 -7.84
CA LEU A 339 17.25 27.79 -7.05
C LEU A 339 18.22 26.93 -6.23
N LEU A 340 17.70 26.00 -5.45
CA LEU A 340 18.52 25.12 -4.61
C LEU A 340 19.50 24.28 -5.44
N GLN A 341 19.04 23.73 -6.56
CA GLN A 341 19.91 22.97 -7.47
C GLN A 341 21.03 23.87 -8.04
N ARG A 342 20.72 25.10 -8.44
CA ARG A 342 21.70 26.03 -9.01
C ARG A 342 22.65 26.59 -7.98
N LEU A 343 22.21 26.78 -6.76
CA LEU A 343 23.09 27.16 -5.64
C LEU A 343 24.14 26.06 -5.41
N ASP A 344 23.73 24.79 -5.40
CA ASP A 344 24.64 23.64 -5.28
C ASP A 344 25.63 23.55 -6.46
N GLU A 345 25.19 23.83 -7.68
CA GLU A 345 26.06 23.84 -8.88
C GLU A 345 27.04 25.02 -8.91
N HIS A 346 26.72 26.12 -8.26
CA HIS A 346 27.55 27.34 -8.19
C HIS A 346 28.31 27.48 -6.87
N ASP A 347 28.18 26.55 -5.95
CA ASP A 347 29.02 26.43 -4.75
C ASP A 347 30.44 25.97 -5.16
N VAL A 348 31.29 26.95 -5.52
CA VAL A 348 32.59 26.69 -6.17
C VAL A 348 33.60 26.12 -5.18
N ASP A 349 33.53 26.51 -3.93
CA ASP A 349 34.46 26.08 -2.87
C ASP A 349 33.92 24.92 -2.03
N SER A 350 32.67 24.52 -2.27
CA SER A 350 31.96 23.42 -1.60
C SER A 350 31.94 23.59 -0.08
N ASP A 351 31.82 24.82 0.40
CA ASP A 351 31.79 25.15 1.82
C ASP A 351 30.34 25.09 2.40
N GLY A 352 29.34 24.93 1.53
CA GLY A 352 27.90 24.86 1.89
C GLY A 352 27.33 26.20 2.34
N ARG A 353 28.00 27.32 2.02
CA ARG A 353 27.55 28.69 2.26
C ARG A 353 27.32 29.37 0.93
N ILE A 354 26.62 30.48 0.91
CA ILE A 354 26.34 31.22 -0.30
C ILE A 354 26.99 32.60 -0.21
N SER A 355 28.03 32.78 -0.97
CA SER A 355 28.65 34.10 -1.13
C SER A 355 27.81 34.99 -2.06
N ARG A 356 28.04 36.28 -2.02
CA ARG A 356 27.41 37.26 -2.89
C ARG A 356 27.66 37.00 -4.38
N ASP A 357 28.86 36.52 -4.71
CA ASP A 357 29.24 36.19 -6.10
C ASP A 357 28.58 34.89 -6.59
N GLU A 358 28.46 33.89 -5.75
CA GLU A 358 27.73 32.64 -6.08
C GLU A 358 26.24 32.89 -6.23
N LEU A 359 25.64 33.71 -5.37
CA LEU A 359 24.22 34.13 -5.54
C LEU A 359 24.05 34.88 -6.85
N ARG A 360 24.95 35.78 -7.20
CA ARG A 360 24.92 36.53 -8.46
C ARG A 360 25.07 35.59 -9.66
N ALA A 361 25.96 34.62 -9.61
CA ALA A 361 26.15 33.62 -10.64
C ALA A 361 24.87 32.78 -10.82
N THR A 362 24.31 32.33 -9.72
CA THR A 362 23.05 31.53 -9.70
C THR A 362 21.86 32.27 -10.33
N LEU A 363 21.66 33.54 -9.95
CA LEU A 363 20.52 34.34 -10.44
C LEU A 363 20.74 34.87 -11.87
N SER A 364 21.98 34.89 -12.36
CA SER A 364 22.36 35.31 -13.71
C SER A 364 22.38 34.14 -14.69
N ASP A 365 22.29 32.90 -14.22
CA ASP A 365 22.20 31.72 -15.07
C ASP A 365 20.91 31.77 -15.90
N GLY A 366 21.02 31.62 -17.21
CA GLY A 366 19.88 31.71 -18.14
C GLY A 366 18.79 30.65 -17.93
N SER A 367 18.99 29.69 -17.05
CA SER A 367 18.01 28.70 -16.62
C SER A 367 17.09 29.20 -15.49
N PHE A 368 17.45 30.31 -14.83
CA PHE A 368 16.66 30.96 -13.77
C PHE A 368 16.07 32.28 -14.30
N SER A 369 14.77 32.36 -14.41
CA SER A 369 14.15 33.53 -15.03
C SER A 369 14.04 34.72 -14.05
N ALA A 370 14.10 35.95 -14.56
CA ALA A 370 13.89 37.14 -13.77
C ALA A 370 12.50 37.15 -13.09
N GLN A 371 11.50 36.45 -13.69
CA GLN A 371 10.18 36.27 -13.08
C GLN A 371 10.23 35.35 -11.88
N ASP A 372 11.02 34.26 -11.93
CA ASP A 372 11.24 33.37 -10.79
C ASP A 372 11.95 34.11 -9.64
N THR A 373 12.93 34.93 -9.95
CA THR A 373 13.63 35.76 -8.95
C THR A 373 12.66 36.68 -8.23
N VAL A 374 11.87 37.43 -8.95
CA VAL A 374 10.87 38.34 -8.35
C VAL A 374 9.79 37.58 -7.60
N LEU A 375 9.40 36.38 -8.07
CA LEU A 375 8.40 35.54 -7.41
C LEU A 375 8.90 35.06 -6.03
N ILE A 376 10.15 34.60 -5.93
CA ILE A 376 10.74 34.10 -4.68
C ILE A 376 11.13 35.24 -3.75
N PHE A 377 11.85 36.25 -4.26
CA PHE A 377 12.52 37.25 -3.44
C PHE A 377 11.76 38.57 -3.31
N GLY A 378 10.80 38.82 -4.23
CA GLY A 378 10.06 40.09 -4.29
C GLY A 378 10.83 41.23 -5.01
N THR A 379 12.08 40.99 -5.37
CA THR A 379 12.98 41.89 -6.07
C THR A 379 13.87 41.11 -7.03
N SER A 380 14.48 41.78 -7.99
CA SER A 380 15.49 41.22 -8.89
C SER A 380 16.91 41.74 -8.58
N ASP A 381 17.06 42.61 -7.59
CA ASP A 381 18.34 43.16 -7.17
C ASP A 381 19.07 42.14 -6.27
N VAL A 382 20.18 41.65 -6.76
CA VAL A 382 20.99 40.61 -6.06
C VAL A 382 21.50 41.08 -4.72
N ASP A 383 21.89 42.35 -4.62
CA ASP A 383 22.44 42.90 -3.39
C ASP A 383 21.35 43.07 -2.34
N GLU A 384 20.15 43.49 -2.75
CA GLU A 384 18.95 43.53 -1.89
C GLU A 384 18.53 42.12 -1.44
N ILE A 385 18.55 41.14 -2.33
CA ILE A 385 18.25 39.73 -2.03
C ILE A 385 19.24 39.20 -0.99
N PHE A 386 20.51 39.45 -1.18
CA PHE A 386 21.58 39.02 -0.25
C PHE A 386 21.35 39.58 1.14
N GLU A 387 21.14 40.90 1.26
CA GLU A 387 20.91 41.56 2.55
C GLU A 387 19.64 41.07 3.25
N HIS A 388 18.60 40.74 2.50
CA HIS A 388 17.35 40.19 3.07
C HIS A 388 17.49 38.75 3.60
N MET A 389 18.39 37.96 3.03
CA MET A 389 18.65 36.60 3.50
C MET A 389 19.70 36.54 4.60
N ASN A 390 20.69 37.43 4.56
CA ASN A 390 21.81 37.50 5.48
C ASN A 390 21.38 38.13 6.82
N ALA A 391 20.85 37.31 7.73
CA ALA A 391 20.27 37.80 8.98
C ALA A 391 21.32 38.21 10.02
N ASP A 392 22.52 37.65 9.98
CA ASP A 392 23.60 37.90 10.92
C ASP A 392 24.55 38.99 10.45
N GLY A 393 24.44 39.48 9.23
CA GLY A 393 25.30 40.51 8.62
C GLY A 393 26.70 39.99 8.26
N GLY A 394 26.85 38.69 8.06
CA GLY A 394 28.09 38.04 7.62
C GLY A 394 28.45 38.31 6.16
N ASP A 395 29.57 37.76 5.70
CA ASP A 395 30.02 37.85 4.31
C ASP A 395 29.36 36.77 3.42
N THR A 396 28.72 35.78 4.03
CA THR A 396 28.07 34.65 3.36
C THR A 396 26.70 34.34 4.02
N ILE A 397 25.77 33.77 3.25
CA ILE A 397 24.49 33.29 3.76
C ILE A 397 24.65 31.82 4.13
N GLU A 398 24.29 31.46 5.35
CA GLU A 398 24.22 30.06 5.78
C GLU A 398 22.93 29.40 5.30
N PHE A 399 22.96 28.06 5.12
CA PHE A 399 21.77 27.31 4.69
C PHE A 399 20.56 27.53 5.63
N GLY A 400 20.81 27.69 6.94
CA GLY A 400 19.77 28.02 7.91
C GLY A 400 19.08 29.36 7.68
N GLU A 401 19.81 30.38 7.21
CA GLU A 401 19.27 31.70 6.88
C GLU A 401 18.43 31.64 5.61
N LEU A 402 18.89 30.91 4.58
CA LEU A 402 18.11 30.65 3.37
C LEU A 402 16.80 29.93 3.72
N LEU A 403 16.83 28.90 4.55
CA LEU A 403 15.62 28.20 4.98
C LEU A 403 14.67 29.14 5.74
N SER A 404 15.20 29.88 6.71
CA SER A 404 14.41 30.84 7.49
C SER A 404 13.74 31.90 6.61
N PHE A 405 14.48 32.41 5.61
CA PHE A 405 13.92 33.34 4.63
C PHE A 405 12.77 32.71 3.83
N LEU A 406 12.95 31.50 3.32
CA LEU A 406 11.91 30.79 2.55
C LEU A 406 10.68 30.48 3.42
N GLU A 407 10.87 30.13 4.69
CA GLU A 407 9.78 29.92 5.65
C GLU A 407 8.96 31.19 5.91
N THR A 408 9.61 32.37 5.99
CA THR A 408 8.89 33.63 6.14
C THR A 408 8.00 33.97 4.93
N ARG A 409 8.28 33.36 3.77
CA ARG A 409 7.48 33.45 2.56
C ARG A 409 6.42 32.34 2.45
N GLY A 410 6.24 31.53 3.52
CA GLY A 410 5.29 30.44 3.57
C GLY A 410 5.73 29.18 2.83
N LEU A 411 7.02 29.01 2.62
CA LEU A 411 7.63 27.94 1.86
C LEU A 411 8.42 27.04 2.82
N ASP A 412 7.83 25.94 3.24
CA ASP A 412 8.53 24.88 3.96
C ASP A 412 9.23 23.97 2.94
N VAL A 413 10.53 24.21 2.74
CA VAL A 413 11.35 23.51 1.75
C VAL A 413 11.51 22.02 2.12
N THR A 414 11.72 21.74 3.40
CA THR A 414 11.98 20.36 3.85
C THR A 414 10.74 19.50 3.74
N THR A 415 9.61 19.99 4.20
CA THR A 415 8.32 19.26 4.15
C THR A 415 7.76 19.17 2.73
N SER A 416 7.99 20.18 1.89
CA SER A 416 7.52 20.15 0.50
C SER A 416 8.34 19.25 -0.41
N LEU A 417 9.60 18.96 -0.08
CA LEU A 417 10.46 18.03 -0.82
C LEU A 417 10.26 16.57 -0.40
N VAL A 418 10.01 16.31 0.87
CA VAL A 418 10.02 14.96 1.47
C VAL A 418 8.65 14.54 2.00
N GLY A 419 7.76 15.50 2.28
CA GLY A 419 6.45 15.29 2.89
C GLY A 419 5.31 15.10 1.89
N PHE A 420 4.14 14.82 2.46
CA PHE A 420 2.87 14.84 1.72
C PHE A 420 2.24 16.24 1.80
N PRO A 421 1.36 16.59 0.84
CA PRO A 421 0.56 17.79 0.96
C PRO A 421 -0.16 17.85 2.31
N ALA A 422 -0.14 19.00 2.96
CA ALA A 422 -0.77 19.18 4.26
C ALA A 422 -2.26 18.80 4.23
N ARG A 423 -2.67 17.92 5.12
CA ARG A 423 -4.06 17.46 5.29
C ARG A 423 -4.52 17.74 6.72
N PRO A 424 -4.90 18.99 7.05
CA PRO A 424 -5.35 19.32 8.39
C PRO A 424 -6.58 18.50 8.78
N PRO A 425 -6.54 17.75 9.89
CA PRO A 425 -7.68 16.95 10.32
C PRO A 425 -8.82 17.87 10.79
N LYS A 426 -10.03 17.67 10.26
CA LYS A 426 -11.22 18.47 10.61
C LYS A 426 -11.97 17.90 11.80
N ASN A 427 -11.75 16.63 12.12
CA ASN A 427 -12.45 15.91 13.19
C ASN A 427 -11.57 14.76 13.71
N ILE A 428 -12.02 14.08 14.76
CA ILE A 428 -11.28 12.99 15.39
C ILE A 428 -11.07 11.78 14.46
N VAL A 429 -11.96 11.55 13.50
CA VAL A 429 -11.84 10.46 12.52
C VAL A 429 -10.72 10.79 11.54
N ASP A 430 -10.71 12.02 10.99
CA ASP A 430 -9.64 12.48 10.10
C ASP A 430 -8.28 12.44 10.81
N PHE A 431 -8.22 12.86 12.09
CA PHE A 431 -7.00 12.78 12.89
C PHE A 431 -6.49 11.33 13.03
N ALA A 432 -7.38 10.40 13.37
CA ALA A 432 -7.01 9.00 13.50
C ALA A 432 -6.57 8.39 12.16
N MET A 433 -7.24 8.74 11.06
CA MET A 433 -6.87 8.29 9.73
C MET A 433 -5.51 8.83 9.28
N ASN A 434 -5.25 10.12 9.52
CA ASN A 434 -3.95 10.72 9.23
C ASN A 434 -2.82 10.07 10.03
N LEU A 435 -3.07 9.74 11.30
CA LEU A 435 -2.10 9.03 12.15
C LEU A 435 -1.78 7.62 11.61
N ILE A 436 -2.82 6.87 11.24
CA ILE A 436 -2.68 5.54 10.64
C ILE A 436 -1.88 5.63 9.33
N GLU A 437 -2.22 6.59 8.49
CA GLU A 437 -1.56 6.80 7.20
C GLU A 437 -0.09 7.22 7.38
N ALA A 438 0.21 8.09 8.34
CA ALA A 438 1.58 8.50 8.64
C ALA A 438 2.44 7.30 9.05
N VAL A 439 1.96 6.45 9.97
CA VAL A 439 2.68 5.23 10.40
C VAL A 439 2.86 4.26 9.23
N SER A 440 1.80 3.99 8.48
CA SER A 440 1.84 3.07 7.34
C SER A 440 2.82 3.51 6.26
N ARG A 441 2.85 4.80 5.94
CA ARG A 441 3.73 5.37 4.90
C ARG A 441 5.19 5.37 5.34
N ASP A 442 5.47 5.78 6.57
CA ASP A 442 6.84 5.78 7.10
C ASP A 442 7.43 4.36 7.13
N LEU A 443 6.65 3.39 7.57
CA LEU A 443 7.05 1.98 7.56
C LEU A 443 7.22 1.43 6.13
N THR A 444 6.39 1.85 5.18
CA THR A 444 6.54 1.45 3.78
C THR A 444 7.87 1.97 3.22
N ARG A 445 8.19 3.25 3.46
CA ARG A 445 9.48 3.86 3.07
C ARG A 445 10.66 3.13 3.71
N SER A 446 10.60 2.89 5.02
CA SER A 446 11.67 2.20 5.77
C SER A 446 11.87 0.75 5.34
N ASN A 447 10.83 0.14 4.80
CA ASN A 447 10.84 -1.24 4.34
C ASN A 447 11.23 -1.42 2.87
N GLN A 448 11.17 -0.39 2.05
CA GLN A 448 11.63 -0.46 0.66
C GLN A 448 13.15 -0.42 0.56
N THR A 449 13.68 -1.23 -0.32
CA THR A 449 15.12 -1.36 -0.58
C THR A 449 15.40 -1.16 -2.07
N GLY A 450 16.68 -0.91 -2.42
CA GLY A 450 17.10 -0.80 -3.83
C GLY A 450 16.75 -2.03 -4.67
N ASP A 451 16.69 -3.21 -4.04
CA ASP A 451 16.33 -4.46 -4.70
C ASP A 451 14.84 -4.56 -5.06
N ASP A 452 13.99 -3.70 -4.49
CA ASP A 452 12.55 -3.69 -4.78
C ASP A 452 12.22 -2.94 -6.08
N ARG A 453 13.08 -2.01 -6.51
CA ARG A 453 12.87 -1.21 -7.72
C ARG A 453 12.67 -2.04 -8.99
N PRO A 454 13.57 -2.99 -9.36
CA PRO A 454 13.46 -3.73 -10.60
C PRO A 454 12.34 -4.79 -10.60
N ARG A 455 11.65 -4.96 -9.50
CA ARG A 455 10.60 -5.96 -9.33
C ARG A 455 9.26 -5.40 -8.83
N THR A 456 9.07 -4.08 -8.90
CA THR A 456 7.83 -3.42 -8.45
C THR A 456 7.28 -2.52 -9.54
N ILE A 457 6.03 -2.78 -9.95
CA ILE A 457 5.29 -1.99 -10.92
C ILE A 457 4.57 -0.84 -10.20
N PRO A 458 4.95 0.42 -10.45
CA PRO A 458 4.23 1.56 -9.94
C PRO A 458 3.01 1.85 -10.82
N ILE A 459 1.80 1.80 -10.26
CA ILE A 459 0.56 2.10 -10.97
C ILE A 459 0.00 3.43 -10.45
N SER A 460 -0.06 4.42 -11.31
CA SER A 460 -0.73 5.68 -11.00
C SER A 460 -2.24 5.50 -11.11
N THR A 461 -2.96 5.87 -10.07
CA THR A 461 -4.43 5.96 -10.08
C THR A 461 -4.92 7.41 -10.23
N ASP A 462 -4.00 8.33 -10.44
CA ASP A 462 -4.21 9.75 -10.71
C ASP A 462 -5.18 10.39 -9.70
N TYR A 463 -6.39 10.74 -10.11
CA TYR A 463 -7.39 11.41 -9.27
C TYR A 463 -8.08 10.49 -8.25
N VAL A 464 -7.90 9.17 -8.35
CA VAL A 464 -8.52 8.20 -7.44
C VAL A 464 -7.59 7.90 -6.28
N GLY A 465 -7.92 8.43 -5.10
CA GLY A 465 -7.21 8.17 -3.84
C GLY A 465 -7.76 6.95 -3.09
N THR A 466 -7.12 6.59 -2.00
CA THR A 466 -7.48 5.45 -1.14
C THR A 466 -8.94 5.52 -0.63
N THR A 467 -9.42 6.73 -0.36
CA THR A 467 -10.76 7.00 0.20
C THR A 467 -11.68 7.72 -0.79
N THR A 468 -11.38 7.67 -2.08
CA THR A 468 -12.27 8.20 -3.12
C THR A 468 -13.40 7.20 -3.34
N PHE A 469 -14.54 7.53 -2.80
CA PHE A 469 -15.78 6.75 -2.90
C PHE A 469 -16.74 7.39 -3.92
N ASN A 470 -17.85 6.75 -4.23
CA ASN A 470 -18.81 7.16 -5.27
C ASN A 470 -18.24 7.17 -6.69
N LEU A 471 -17.38 6.20 -6.99
CA LEU A 471 -16.87 5.98 -8.33
C LEU A 471 -17.97 5.45 -9.25
N VAL A 472 -17.99 5.95 -10.49
CA VAL A 472 -18.87 5.44 -11.54
C VAL A 472 -18.09 4.54 -12.50
N ASP A 473 -18.79 3.79 -13.35
CA ASP A 473 -18.16 2.83 -14.28
C ASP A 473 -16.99 3.44 -15.10
N ALA A 474 -17.11 4.71 -15.49
CA ALA A 474 -16.04 5.39 -16.23
C ALA A 474 -14.76 5.56 -15.39
N ASP A 475 -14.89 5.79 -14.07
CA ASP A 475 -13.74 5.86 -13.17
C ASP A 475 -13.09 4.49 -12.97
N LEU A 476 -13.93 3.43 -12.88
CA LEU A 476 -13.43 2.06 -12.77
C LEU A 476 -12.66 1.65 -14.02
N GLN A 477 -13.20 1.93 -15.21
CA GLN A 477 -12.53 1.65 -16.47
C GLN A 477 -11.23 2.46 -16.63
N PHE A 478 -11.21 3.71 -16.16
CA PHE A 478 -9.98 4.51 -16.09
C PHE A 478 -8.91 3.80 -15.26
N MET A 479 -9.24 3.30 -14.06
CA MET A 479 -8.29 2.59 -13.19
C MET A 479 -7.82 1.28 -13.80
N ILE A 480 -8.72 0.49 -14.39
CA ILE A 480 -8.38 -0.76 -15.08
C ILE A 480 -7.40 -0.48 -16.22
N GLU A 481 -7.69 0.53 -17.06
CA GLU A 481 -6.80 0.89 -18.16
C GLU A 481 -5.47 1.48 -17.67
N SER A 482 -5.45 2.21 -16.56
CA SER A 482 -4.21 2.68 -15.95
C SER A 482 -3.35 1.52 -15.47
N GLY A 483 -3.94 0.56 -14.76
CA GLY A 483 -3.26 -0.67 -14.35
C GLY A 483 -2.67 -1.43 -15.55
N ARG A 484 -3.44 -1.51 -16.64
CA ARG A 484 -3.02 -2.15 -17.88
C ARG A 484 -1.81 -1.44 -18.51
N LYS A 485 -1.89 -0.11 -18.69
CA LYS A 485 -0.80 0.69 -19.31
C LYS A 485 0.51 0.60 -18.52
N HIS A 486 0.45 0.79 -17.21
CA HIS A 486 1.65 0.78 -16.36
C HIS A 486 2.29 -0.61 -16.31
N THR A 487 1.48 -1.66 -16.17
CA THR A 487 2.00 -3.04 -16.16
C THR A 487 2.64 -3.40 -17.50
N LYS A 488 1.99 -3.04 -18.61
CA LYS A 488 2.55 -3.31 -19.94
C LYS A 488 3.86 -2.56 -20.17
N ALA A 489 3.92 -1.27 -19.84
CA ALA A 489 5.13 -0.47 -20.01
C ALA A 489 6.30 -1.03 -19.19
N PHE A 490 6.04 -1.44 -17.93
CA PHE A 490 7.06 -2.06 -17.09
C PHE A 490 7.57 -3.37 -17.70
N LEU A 491 6.67 -4.26 -18.11
CA LEU A 491 7.06 -5.55 -18.70
C LEU A 491 7.80 -5.36 -20.03
N ASP A 492 7.37 -4.42 -20.87
CA ASP A 492 8.07 -4.12 -22.14
C ASP A 492 9.50 -3.60 -21.89
N ALA A 493 9.71 -2.78 -20.84
CA ALA A 493 11.03 -2.31 -20.46
C ALA A 493 11.94 -3.40 -19.84
N HIS A 494 11.35 -4.45 -19.28
CA HIS A 494 12.08 -5.57 -18.65
C HIS A 494 12.07 -6.86 -19.47
N ARG A 495 11.61 -6.79 -20.73
CA ARG A 495 11.65 -7.92 -21.64
C ARG A 495 13.10 -8.17 -22.05
N ALA A 496 13.62 -9.36 -21.71
CA ALA A 496 14.92 -9.77 -22.19
C ALA A 496 14.86 -9.90 -23.72
N ASP A 497 15.85 -9.30 -24.42
CA ASP A 497 16.02 -9.41 -25.87
C ASP A 497 16.18 -10.86 -26.35
#